data_5b082c936aa7607e1acf0b1515319140
#
_entry.id   5b082c936aa7607e1acf0b1515319140
#
_cell.length_a   1.000
_cell.length_b   1.000
_cell.length_c   1.000
_cell.angle_alpha   90.00
_cell.angle_beta   90.00
_cell.angle_gamma   90.00
#
_symmetry.space_group_name_H-M   'P 1'
#
loop_
_entity.id
_entity.type
_entity.pdbx_description
1 polymer ?
#
loop_
_entity_poly.entity_id
_entity_poly.type
_entity_poly.pdbx_seq_one_letter_code
_entity_poly.pdbx_strand_id
1 'polypeptide(L)'
;SFADQLQNLQDILKNPKQRGILGEYYLETVLQNVMPPGSYQMQYAFTNGEIVDAVVFIKDKIVPIDAKFSLENYNRVLGARDQTEREQHEKAFKTDLKNRIDETSKYVRPGENTMEFAFMFIPSEGIYYDLLINQVGAVKTSTRDLIDYAFGKKVIIVSPTSFLAYLQTVLQGLRSL
;
A
#
# COMPACT_ATOMS: atom_id res chain seq x y z
N SER A 1 -1.83 -11.26 -20.61
CA SER A 1 -0.60 -10.62 -20.18
C SER A 1 -0.73 -10.06 -18.76
N PHE A 2 0.39 -9.76 -18.13
CA PHE A 2 0.39 -9.15 -16.80
C PHE A 2 -0.33 -7.80 -16.82
N ALA A 3 -0.10 -7.00 -17.85
CA ALA A 3 -0.79 -5.71 -18.00
C ALA A 3 -2.31 -5.87 -18.08
N ASP A 4 -2.81 -6.88 -18.77
CA ASP A 4 -4.24 -7.16 -18.84
C ASP A 4 -4.79 -7.59 -17.49
N GLN A 5 -4.05 -8.42 -16.75
CA GLN A 5 -4.45 -8.84 -15.40
C GLN A 5 -4.56 -7.64 -14.45
N LEU A 6 -3.61 -6.71 -14.51
CA LEU A 6 -3.64 -5.50 -13.70
C LEU A 6 -4.83 -4.62 -14.05
N GLN A 7 -5.11 -4.46 -15.35
CA GLN A 7 -6.26 -3.67 -15.79
C GLN A 7 -7.58 -4.28 -15.33
N ASN A 8 -7.72 -5.60 -15.44
CA ASN A 8 -8.92 -6.31 -14.98
C ASN A 8 -9.12 -6.12 -13.48
N LEU A 9 -8.04 -6.22 -12.69
CA LEU A 9 -8.11 -5.99 -11.24
C LEU A 9 -8.50 -4.56 -10.90
N GLN A 10 -7.96 -3.57 -11.62
CA GLN A 10 -8.35 -2.18 -11.44
C GLN A 10 -9.83 -1.96 -11.70
N ASP A 11 -10.36 -2.57 -12.76
CA ASP A 11 -11.77 -2.47 -13.11
C ASP A 11 -12.67 -3.08 -12.02
N ILE A 12 -12.28 -4.21 -11.47
CA ILE A 12 -13.00 -4.86 -10.37
C ILE A 12 -12.91 -4.05 -9.10
N LEU A 13 -11.77 -3.41 -8.82
CA LEU A 13 -11.57 -2.56 -7.64
C LEU A 13 -12.46 -1.32 -7.60
N LYS A 14 -13.10 -0.97 -8.72
CA LYS A 14 -14.12 0.08 -8.74
C LYS A 14 -15.39 -0.33 -7.98
N ASN A 15 -15.60 -1.61 -7.72
CA ASN A 15 -16.74 -2.09 -6.95
C ASN A 15 -16.43 -2.05 -5.45
N PRO A 16 -17.18 -1.26 -4.63
CA PRO A 16 -16.88 -1.09 -3.21
C PRO A 16 -16.86 -2.39 -2.40
N LYS A 17 -17.69 -3.36 -2.75
CA LYS A 17 -17.82 -4.61 -1.99
C LYS A 17 -16.62 -5.53 -2.13
N GLN A 18 -15.81 -5.37 -3.16
CA GLN A 18 -14.73 -6.29 -3.49
C GLN A 18 -13.34 -5.75 -3.17
N ARG A 19 -13.23 -4.48 -2.78
CA ARG A 19 -11.94 -3.79 -2.62
C ARG A 19 -10.99 -4.43 -1.61
N GLY A 20 -11.51 -4.84 -0.45
CA GLY A 20 -10.67 -5.40 0.61
C GLY A 20 -9.99 -6.70 0.18
N ILE A 21 -10.77 -7.61 -0.39
CA ILE A 21 -10.27 -8.91 -0.86
C ILE A 21 -9.39 -8.75 -2.09
N LEU A 22 -9.79 -7.86 -3.00
CA LEU A 22 -9.08 -7.67 -4.27
C LEU A 22 -7.78 -6.90 -4.12
N GLY A 23 -7.66 -6.03 -3.10
CA GLY A 23 -6.39 -5.38 -2.80
C GLY A 23 -5.31 -6.40 -2.47
N GLU A 24 -5.63 -7.42 -1.67
CA GLU A 24 -4.72 -8.51 -1.38
C GLU A 24 -4.43 -9.36 -2.61
N TYR A 25 -5.46 -9.64 -3.41
CA TYR A 25 -5.29 -10.39 -4.66
C TYR A 25 -4.40 -9.64 -5.64
N TYR A 26 -4.57 -8.33 -5.75
CA TYR A 26 -3.73 -7.47 -6.58
C TYR A 26 -2.27 -7.55 -6.12
N LEU A 27 -2.04 -7.43 -4.82
CA LEU A 27 -0.71 -7.56 -4.25
C LEU A 27 -0.09 -8.92 -4.58
N GLU A 28 -0.84 -10.00 -4.39
CA GLU A 28 -0.37 -11.35 -4.71
C GLU A 28 0.00 -11.48 -6.18
N THR A 29 -0.83 -10.91 -7.08
CA THR A 29 -0.56 -10.93 -8.52
C THR A 29 0.76 -10.25 -8.85
N VAL A 30 1.03 -9.08 -8.24
CA VAL A 30 2.29 -8.37 -8.43
C VAL A 30 3.46 -9.24 -7.96
N LEU A 31 3.36 -9.80 -6.75
CA LEU A 31 4.43 -10.61 -6.19
C LEU A 31 4.71 -11.86 -7.03
N GLN A 32 3.66 -12.56 -7.48
CA GLN A 32 3.81 -13.75 -8.32
C GLN A 32 4.54 -13.46 -9.63
N ASN A 33 4.34 -12.28 -10.20
CA ASN A 33 4.92 -11.94 -11.50
C ASN A 33 6.33 -11.36 -11.41
N VAL A 34 6.76 -10.91 -10.25
CA VAL A 34 8.04 -10.22 -10.08
C VAL A 34 9.02 -11.01 -9.25
N MET A 35 8.54 -11.68 -8.20
CA MET A 35 9.41 -12.34 -7.23
C MET A 35 9.59 -13.82 -7.55
N PRO A 36 10.79 -14.37 -7.35
CA PRO A 36 11.00 -15.82 -7.46
C PRO A 36 10.13 -16.60 -6.48
N PRO A 37 9.70 -17.82 -6.83
CA PRO A 37 8.96 -18.67 -5.90
C PRO A 37 9.75 -18.84 -4.58
N GLY A 38 9.03 -18.79 -3.46
CA GLY A 38 9.63 -18.93 -2.14
C GLY A 38 10.27 -17.66 -1.59
N SER A 39 10.29 -16.55 -2.35
CA SER A 39 10.85 -15.28 -1.88
C SER A 39 9.82 -14.36 -1.23
N TYR A 40 8.58 -14.79 -1.15
CA TYR A 40 7.49 -14.06 -0.48
C TYR A 40 6.51 -15.05 0.12
N GLN A 41 5.70 -14.57 1.04
CA GLN A 41 4.64 -15.36 1.65
C GLN A 41 3.43 -14.45 1.89
N MET A 42 2.25 -14.92 1.45
CA MET A 42 1.00 -14.25 1.79
C MET A 42 0.56 -14.67 3.19
N GLN A 43 -0.13 -13.78 3.89
CA GLN A 43 -0.71 -14.04 5.22
C GLN A 43 0.33 -14.58 6.21
N TYR A 44 1.31 -13.75 6.53
CA TYR A 44 2.38 -14.11 7.45
C TYR A 44 1.95 -13.83 8.90
N ALA A 45 2.07 -14.83 9.77
CA ALA A 45 1.70 -14.71 11.18
C ALA A 45 2.91 -14.38 12.04
N PHE A 46 2.79 -13.33 12.86
CA PHE A 46 3.77 -13.02 13.90
C PHE A 46 3.53 -13.85 15.15
N THR A 47 4.48 -13.80 16.09
CA THR A 47 4.43 -14.64 17.31
C THR A 47 3.20 -14.37 18.18
N ASN A 48 2.67 -13.15 18.18
CA ASN A 48 1.46 -12.80 18.94
C ASN A 48 0.16 -13.18 18.23
N GLY A 49 0.23 -13.81 17.06
CA GLY A 49 -0.93 -14.20 16.26
C GLY A 49 -1.44 -13.16 15.28
N GLU A 50 -0.90 -11.94 15.28
CA GLU A 50 -1.27 -10.95 14.27
C GLU A 50 -0.73 -11.38 12.90
N ILE A 51 -1.55 -11.13 11.86
CA ILE A 51 -1.23 -11.55 10.48
C ILE A 51 -1.10 -10.32 9.60
N VAL A 52 0.04 -10.19 8.92
CA VAL A 52 0.23 -9.17 7.88
C VAL A 52 -0.09 -9.79 6.52
N ASP A 53 -0.55 -8.96 5.58
CA ASP A 53 -1.05 -9.44 4.28
C ASP A 53 0.01 -10.19 3.48
N ALA A 54 1.25 -9.72 3.52
CA ALA A 54 2.36 -10.41 2.87
C ALA A 54 3.69 -10.00 3.50
N VAL A 55 4.71 -10.83 3.26
CA VAL A 55 6.11 -10.47 3.51
C VAL A 55 6.95 -10.85 2.31
N VAL A 56 8.03 -10.10 2.10
CA VAL A 56 9.08 -10.46 1.15
C VAL A 56 10.31 -10.88 1.96
N PHE A 57 10.93 -12.00 1.60
CA PHE A 57 12.14 -12.48 2.26
C PHE A 57 13.37 -11.84 1.63
N ILE A 58 14.19 -11.18 2.44
CA ILE A 58 15.43 -10.56 2.03
C ILE A 58 16.53 -11.17 2.90
N LYS A 59 17.19 -12.19 2.39
CA LYS A 59 18.15 -13.00 3.14
C LYS A 59 17.48 -13.60 4.38
N ASP A 60 17.96 -13.28 5.58
CA ASP A 60 17.42 -13.77 6.85
C ASP A 60 16.34 -12.86 7.45
N LYS A 61 15.95 -11.81 6.74
CA LYS A 61 14.96 -10.85 7.21
C LYS A 61 13.72 -10.80 6.32
N ILE A 62 12.67 -10.19 6.84
CA ILE A 62 11.43 -10.02 6.10
C ILE A 62 11.03 -8.55 6.04
N VAL A 63 10.36 -8.16 4.95
CA VAL A 63 9.74 -6.84 4.82
C VAL A 63 8.22 -7.05 4.80
N PRO A 64 7.50 -6.56 5.82
CA PRO A 64 6.04 -6.67 5.84
C PRO A 64 5.38 -5.76 4.81
N ILE A 65 4.25 -6.20 4.28
CA ILE A 65 3.45 -5.46 3.31
C ILE A 65 1.99 -5.50 3.75
N ASP A 66 1.41 -4.33 3.98
CA ASP A 66 0.00 -4.17 4.33
C ASP A 66 -0.76 -3.64 3.13
N ALA A 67 -1.81 -4.34 2.71
CA ALA A 67 -2.61 -4.00 1.52
C ALA A 67 -4.07 -3.63 1.84
N LYS A 68 -4.40 -3.39 3.11
CA LYS A 68 -5.77 -3.14 3.57
C LYS A 68 -6.15 -1.66 3.50
N PHE A 69 -6.13 -1.06 2.33
CA PHE A 69 -6.47 0.34 2.17
C PHE A 69 -7.87 0.52 1.59
N SER A 70 -8.70 1.36 2.24
CA SER A 70 -10.04 1.68 1.75
C SER A 70 -10.02 2.88 0.81
N LEU A 71 -10.66 2.72 -0.35
CA LEU A 71 -10.83 3.79 -1.33
C LEU A 71 -12.14 4.56 -1.16
N GLU A 72 -12.95 4.21 -0.18
CA GLU A 72 -14.31 4.72 -0.05
C GLU A 72 -14.36 6.25 0.09
N ASN A 73 -13.58 6.81 1.03
CA ASN A 73 -13.56 8.26 1.24
C ASN A 73 -12.90 9.02 0.10
N TYR A 74 -11.89 8.42 -0.55
CA TYR A 74 -11.30 9.02 -1.74
C TYR A 74 -12.35 9.19 -2.85
N ASN A 75 -13.14 8.16 -3.10
CA ASN A 75 -14.21 8.23 -4.09
C ASN A 75 -15.30 9.24 -3.73
N ARG A 76 -15.56 9.40 -2.43
CA ARG A 76 -16.49 10.43 -1.96
C ARG A 76 -15.97 11.84 -2.21
N VAL A 77 -14.67 12.07 -2.05
CA VAL A 77 -14.04 13.35 -2.43
C VAL A 77 -14.28 13.65 -3.89
N LEU A 78 -14.01 12.67 -4.77
CA LEU A 78 -14.16 12.84 -6.21
C LEU A 78 -15.62 13.08 -6.62
N GLY A 79 -16.59 12.50 -5.89
CA GLY A 79 -18.01 12.63 -6.17
C GLY A 79 -18.74 13.73 -5.39
N ALA A 80 -18.01 14.55 -4.64
CA ALA A 80 -18.60 15.59 -3.83
C ALA A 80 -19.29 16.66 -4.69
N ARG A 81 -20.48 17.11 -4.26
CA ARG A 81 -21.31 18.06 -5.01
C ARG A 81 -20.98 19.51 -4.73
N ASP A 82 -20.44 19.79 -3.55
CA ASP A 82 -20.08 21.15 -3.14
C ASP A 82 -18.81 21.13 -2.29
N GLN A 83 -18.29 22.32 -1.99
CA GLN A 83 -17.03 22.47 -1.26
C GLN A 83 -17.12 21.95 0.17
N THR A 84 -18.23 22.15 0.85
CA THR A 84 -18.42 21.71 2.23
C THR A 84 -18.39 20.19 2.34
N GLU A 85 -19.13 19.51 1.46
CA GLU A 85 -19.13 18.05 1.39
C GLU A 85 -17.74 17.51 1.06
N ARG A 86 -17.06 18.14 0.11
CA ARG A 86 -15.71 17.76 -0.30
C ARG A 86 -14.72 17.85 0.86
N GLU A 87 -14.74 18.93 1.62
CA GLU A 87 -13.86 19.12 2.77
C GLU A 87 -14.08 18.07 3.85
N GLN A 88 -15.33 17.68 4.08
CA GLN A 88 -15.64 16.62 5.04
C GLN A 88 -15.01 15.28 4.60
N HIS A 89 -15.15 14.94 3.33
CA HIS A 89 -14.60 13.69 2.80
C HIS A 89 -13.08 13.70 2.71
N GLU A 90 -12.46 14.85 2.42
CA GLU A 90 -11.00 15.00 2.48
C GLU A 90 -10.47 14.73 3.87
N LYS A 91 -11.15 15.27 4.89
CA LYS A 91 -10.76 15.08 6.28
C LYS A 91 -10.86 13.62 6.67
N ALA A 92 -11.94 12.95 6.27
CA ALA A 92 -12.11 11.52 6.51
C ALA A 92 -11.04 10.70 5.79
N PHE A 93 -10.71 11.06 4.56
CA PHE A 93 -9.67 10.39 3.78
C PHE A 93 -8.30 10.53 4.44
N LYS A 94 -7.94 11.71 4.91
CA LYS A 94 -6.69 11.92 5.65
C LYS A 94 -6.62 11.08 6.91
N THR A 95 -7.72 10.98 7.64
CA THR A 95 -7.82 10.15 8.84
C THR A 95 -7.62 8.67 8.49
N ASP A 96 -8.23 8.20 7.41
CA ASP A 96 -8.05 6.83 6.92
C ASP A 96 -6.57 6.53 6.61
N LEU A 97 -5.90 7.45 5.92
CA LEU A 97 -4.48 7.30 5.59
C LEU A 97 -3.63 7.22 6.85
N LYS A 98 -3.86 8.13 7.79
CA LYS A 98 -3.11 8.15 9.05
C LYS A 98 -3.30 6.85 9.83
N ASN A 99 -4.54 6.40 9.94
CA ASN A 99 -4.86 5.15 10.64
C ASN A 99 -4.19 3.96 9.96
N ARG A 100 -4.18 3.94 8.63
CA ARG A 100 -3.54 2.84 7.90
C ARG A 100 -2.03 2.85 8.08
N ILE A 101 -1.42 4.02 8.10
CA ILE A 101 0.01 4.17 8.40
C ILE A 101 0.32 3.63 9.80
N ASP A 102 -0.49 4.01 10.79
CA ASP A 102 -0.31 3.54 12.17
C ASP A 102 -0.43 2.00 12.25
N GLU A 103 -1.42 1.43 11.58
CA GLU A 103 -1.58 -0.03 11.54
C GLU A 103 -0.39 -0.72 10.87
N THR A 104 0.04 -0.20 9.73
CA THR A 104 1.19 -0.77 9.01
C THR A 104 2.45 -0.71 9.86
N SER A 105 2.66 0.37 10.60
CA SER A 105 3.84 0.55 11.44
C SER A 105 3.98 -0.51 12.53
N LYS A 106 2.87 -1.10 12.96
CA LYS A 106 2.88 -2.16 13.98
C LYS A 106 3.57 -3.44 13.52
N TYR A 107 3.68 -3.62 12.21
CA TYR A 107 4.35 -4.80 11.65
C TYR A 107 5.86 -4.63 11.53
N VAL A 108 6.40 -3.45 11.84
CA VAL A 108 7.84 -3.23 11.89
C VAL A 108 8.36 -3.76 13.24
N ARG A 109 8.92 -4.97 13.23
CA ARG A 109 9.33 -5.69 14.43
C ARG A 109 10.72 -6.31 14.24
N PRO A 110 11.79 -5.51 14.38
CA PRO A 110 13.14 -6.04 14.21
C PRO A 110 13.45 -7.21 15.15
N GLY A 111 12.82 -7.25 16.33
CA GLY A 111 12.92 -8.39 17.25
C GLY A 111 12.31 -9.68 16.74
N GLU A 112 11.50 -9.62 15.69
CA GLU A 112 10.93 -10.78 14.98
C GLU A 112 11.46 -10.89 13.55
N ASN A 113 12.66 -10.38 13.31
CA ASN A 113 13.40 -10.46 12.05
C ASN A 113 12.84 -9.62 10.91
N THR A 114 12.02 -8.59 11.19
CA THR A 114 11.67 -7.66 10.12
C THR A 114 12.80 -6.69 9.87
N MET A 115 12.86 -6.17 8.65
CA MET A 115 13.61 -4.95 8.36
C MET A 115 13.01 -3.80 9.16
N GLU A 116 13.69 -2.66 9.21
CA GLU A 116 13.23 -1.50 9.97
C GLU A 116 12.21 -0.65 9.21
N PHE A 117 11.49 -1.26 8.28
CA PHE A 117 10.42 -0.59 7.54
C PHE A 117 9.40 -1.63 7.06
N ALA A 118 8.22 -1.14 6.67
CA ALA A 118 7.16 -1.93 6.07
C ALA A 118 6.57 -1.16 4.89
N PHE A 119 6.02 -1.89 3.93
CA PHE A 119 5.31 -1.28 2.81
C PHE A 119 3.82 -1.16 3.12
N MET A 120 3.25 -0.02 2.79
CA MET A 120 1.81 0.20 2.75
C MET A 120 1.40 0.26 1.28
N PHE A 121 0.74 -0.79 0.81
CA PHE A 121 0.37 -0.96 -0.59
C PHE A 121 -0.99 -0.32 -0.85
N ILE A 122 -1.00 0.71 -1.69
CA ILE A 122 -2.25 1.35 -2.14
C ILE A 122 -2.54 0.85 -3.55
N PRO A 123 -3.67 0.14 -3.78
CA PRO A 123 -3.98 -0.43 -5.09
C PRO A 123 -4.55 0.64 -6.05
N SER A 124 -3.93 1.81 -6.10
CA SER A 124 -4.38 2.93 -6.93
C SER A 124 -3.21 3.84 -7.27
N GLU A 125 -2.88 3.90 -8.55
CA GLU A 125 -1.86 4.83 -9.05
C GLU A 125 -2.29 6.28 -8.86
N GLY A 126 -3.59 6.58 -9.04
CA GLY A 126 -4.14 7.92 -8.90
C GLY A 126 -3.96 8.47 -7.50
N ILE A 127 -4.27 7.69 -6.48
CA ILE A 127 -4.08 8.10 -5.09
C ILE A 127 -2.60 8.31 -4.79
N TYR A 128 -1.76 7.38 -5.22
CA TYR A 128 -0.32 7.48 -5.02
C TYR A 128 0.23 8.77 -5.64
N TYR A 129 -0.17 9.06 -6.88
CA TYR A 129 0.23 10.28 -7.57
C TYR A 129 -0.23 11.53 -6.81
N ASP A 130 -1.49 11.55 -6.36
CA ASP A 130 -2.04 12.68 -5.59
C ASP A 130 -1.26 12.91 -4.30
N LEU A 131 -0.85 11.86 -3.61
CA LEU A 131 -0.02 11.96 -2.41
C LEU A 131 1.33 12.58 -2.72
N LEU A 132 1.94 12.21 -3.85
CA LEU A 132 3.25 12.73 -4.25
C LEU A 132 3.21 14.22 -4.57
N ILE A 133 2.11 14.72 -5.15
CA ILE A 133 1.98 16.14 -5.54
C ILE A 133 1.23 16.96 -4.49
N ASN A 134 0.98 16.40 -3.31
CA ASN A 134 0.26 17.05 -2.21
C ASN A 134 -1.17 17.49 -2.58
N GLN A 135 -1.87 16.64 -3.33
CA GLN A 135 -3.25 16.86 -3.73
C GLN A 135 -4.07 15.61 -3.52
N VAL A 136 -5.39 15.77 -3.35
CA VAL A 136 -6.34 14.66 -3.33
C VAL A 136 -7.36 14.91 -4.43
N GLY A 137 -7.30 14.11 -5.50
CA GLY A 137 -8.10 14.35 -6.70
C GLY A 137 -7.74 15.69 -7.31
N ALA A 138 -8.75 16.50 -7.65
CA ALA A 138 -8.55 17.86 -8.17
C ALA A 138 -8.39 18.91 -7.06
N VAL A 139 -8.34 18.51 -5.80
CA VAL A 139 -8.36 19.40 -4.65
C VAL A 139 -6.97 19.50 -4.03
N LYS A 140 -6.55 20.74 -3.78
CA LYS A 140 -5.31 21.02 -3.07
C LYS A 140 -5.52 20.75 -1.57
N THR A 141 -5.01 19.64 -1.08
CA THR A 141 -4.95 19.37 0.36
C THR A 141 -3.53 19.03 0.72
N SER A 142 -3.10 19.39 1.92
CA SER A 142 -1.74 19.09 2.35
C SER A 142 -1.63 17.61 2.72
N THR A 143 -1.09 16.81 1.80
CA THR A 143 -0.78 15.39 2.03
C THR A 143 0.71 15.18 2.33
N ARG A 144 1.52 16.22 2.22
CA ARG A 144 2.96 16.14 2.49
C ARG A 144 3.23 15.69 3.91
N ASP A 145 2.44 16.18 4.86
CA ASP A 145 2.54 15.81 6.26
C ASP A 145 2.32 14.31 6.46
N LEU A 146 1.46 13.69 5.64
CA LEU A 146 1.20 12.26 5.71
C LEU A 146 2.39 11.44 5.23
N ILE A 147 3.08 11.89 4.20
CA ILE A 147 4.29 11.22 3.72
C ILE A 147 5.39 11.32 4.79
N ASP A 148 5.59 12.51 5.35
CA ASP A 148 6.54 12.72 6.45
C ASP A 148 6.16 11.88 7.66
N TYR A 149 4.87 11.85 7.98
CA TYR A 149 4.34 11.02 9.06
C TYR A 149 4.64 9.54 8.83
N ALA A 150 4.41 9.04 7.61
CA ALA A 150 4.70 7.66 7.25
C ALA A 150 6.20 7.34 7.42
N PHE A 151 7.07 8.22 6.93
CA PHE A 151 8.51 8.06 7.12
C PHE A 151 8.89 7.99 8.58
N GLY A 152 8.32 8.87 9.40
CA GLY A 152 8.56 8.85 10.86
C GLY A 152 8.10 7.55 11.50
N LYS A 153 7.11 6.89 10.93
CA LYS A 153 6.59 5.60 11.38
C LYS A 153 7.26 4.41 10.70
N LYS A 154 8.28 4.65 9.87
CA LYS A 154 9.01 3.62 9.13
C LYS A 154 8.13 2.87 8.14
N VAL A 155 7.18 3.59 7.54
CA VAL A 155 6.26 3.05 6.54
C VAL A 155 6.56 3.71 5.19
N ILE A 156 6.73 2.87 4.17
CA ILE A 156 6.92 3.32 2.78
C ILE A 156 5.61 3.06 2.03
N ILE A 157 4.96 4.14 1.59
CA ILE A 157 3.73 4.05 0.82
C ILE A 157 4.10 3.73 -0.63
N VAL A 158 3.47 2.72 -1.20
CA VAL A 158 3.72 2.29 -2.58
C VAL A 158 2.40 2.05 -3.32
N SER A 159 2.45 2.28 -4.63
CA SER A 159 1.44 1.84 -5.59
C SER A 159 1.93 0.57 -6.29
N PRO A 160 1.12 -0.10 -7.12
CA PRO A 160 1.60 -1.24 -7.89
C PRO A 160 2.87 -0.94 -8.70
N THR A 161 2.91 0.20 -9.39
CA THR A 161 4.07 0.57 -10.22
C THR A 161 5.31 0.87 -9.39
N SER A 162 5.19 1.70 -8.34
CA SER A 162 6.33 2.02 -7.49
C SER A 162 6.82 0.79 -6.71
N PHE A 163 5.90 -0.09 -6.32
CA PHE A 163 6.23 -1.34 -5.65
C PHE A 163 7.08 -2.23 -6.57
N LEU A 164 6.73 -2.34 -7.85
CA LEU A 164 7.54 -3.06 -8.84
C LEU A 164 8.99 -2.54 -8.87
N ALA A 165 9.15 -1.22 -8.87
CA ALA A 165 10.47 -0.60 -8.89
C ALA A 165 11.28 -0.96 -7.63
N TYR A 166 10.66 -0.91 -6.45
CA TYR A 166 11.31 -1.32 -5.20
C TYR A 166 11.72 -2.78 -5.23
N LEU A 167 10.82 -3.67 -5.69
CA LEU A 167 11.10 -5.11 -5.75
C LEU A 167 12.24 -5.42 -6.72
N GLN A 168 12.27 -4.76 -7.87
CA GLN A 168 13.37 -4.93 -8.84
C GLN A 168 14.71 -4.46 -8.26
N THR A 169 14.70 -3.37 -7.51
CA THR A 169 15.89 -2.88 -6.82
C THR A 169 16.40 -3.88 -5.79
N VAL A 170 15.48 -4.47 -5.02
CA VAL A 170 15.81 -5.51 -4.03
C VAL A 170 16.42 -6.73 -4.71
N LEU A 171 15.80 -7.21 -5.79
CA LEU A 171 16.31 -8.35 -6.54
C LEU A 171 17.70 -8.08 -7.10
N GLN A 172 17.93 -6.89 -7.64
CA GLN A 172 19.22 -6.49 -8.18
C GLN A 172 20.29 -6.47 -7.08
N GLY A 173 19.95 -5.91 -5.92
CA GLY A 173 20.84 -5.90 -4.76
C GLY A 173 21.23 -7.30 -4.29
N LEU A 174 20.25 -8.22 -4.25
CA LEU A 174 20.51 -9.60 -3.87
C LEU A 174 21.44 -10.32 -4.85
N ARG A 175 21.33 -10.03 -6.15
CA ARG A 175 22.20 -10.61 -7.16
C ARG A 175 23.63 -10.09 -7.11
N SER A 176 23.81 -8.88 -6.59
CA SER A 176 25.14 -8.24 -6.52
C SER A 176 25.96 -8.72 -5.33
N LEU A 177 25.35 -9.48 -4.44
CA LEU A 177 26.00 -10.04 -3.27
C LEU A 177 26.41 -11.49 -3.54
#